data_00d853fd7e4ef88ed59fa2c56e6c9a10
#
_entry.id   00d853fd7e4ef88ed59fa2c56e6c9a10
#
_cell.length_a   1.000
_cell.length_b   1.000
_cell.length_c   1.000
_cell.angle_alpha   90.00
_cell.angle_beta   90.00
_cell.angle_gamma   90.00
#
_symmetry.space_group_name_H-M   'P 1'
#
loop_
_entity.id
_entity.type
_entity.pdbx_description
1 polymer ?
#
loop_
_entity_poly.entity_id
_entity_poly.type
_entity_poly.pdbx_seq_one_letter_code
_entity_poly.pdbx_strand_id
1 'polypeptide(L)'
;DSGLPKTILYTLNPKDYYPLATIMGGFQDNYSKAENRQGIRGKMQLGSAWWFCDHRDGMEEQMRILANVGVLPVFVGMLTDSRSFLSYPRHEYFRRIFCNLIGRWVENGEYPSDRDKLLEIARNISFKNAKEYFG
;
A
#
# COMPACT_ATOMS: atom_id res chain seq x y z
N ASP A 1 -2.56 -24.87 -0.67
CA ASP A 1 -1.46 -24.78 0.29
C ASP A 1 -0.62 -23.55 -0.01
N SER A 2 -0.76 -22.54 0.78
CA SER A 2 -0.05 -21.28 0.59
C SER A 2 1.35 -21.36 1.20
N GLY A 3 2.23 -22.14 0.62
CA GLY A 3 3.64 -22.20 1.04
C GLY A 3 4.40 -20.88 0.86
N LEU A 4 3.82 -19.90 0.17
CA LEU A 4 4.43 -18.59 -0.01
C LEU A 4 4.50 -17.83 1.32
N PRO A 5 5.66 -17.35 1.75
CA PRO A 5 5.79 -16.50 2.94
C PRO A 5 5.17 -15.11 2.70
N LYS A 6 4.92 -14.35 3.77
CA LYS A 6 4.63 -12.91 3.66
C LYS A 6 5.80 -12.24 2.95
N THR A 7 5.52 -11.58 1.83
CA THR A 7 6.57 -11.03 0.97
C THR A 7 6.24 -9.58 0.59
N ILE A 8 7.20 -8.70 0.75
CA ILE A 8 7.09 -7.30 0.32
C ILE A 8 8.18 -7.06 -0.73
N LEU A 9 7.77 -6.67 -1.93
CA LEU A 9 8.65 -6.37 -3.04
C LEU A 9 8.98 -4.88 -3.06
N TYR A 10 10.25 -4.55 -3.25
CA TYR A 10 10.73 -3.19 -3.39
C TYR A 10 11.51 -3.01 -4.70
N THR A 11 11.53 -1.80 -5.23
CA THR A 11 12.37 -1.45 -6.37
C THR A 11 13.05 -0.10 -6.16
N LEU A 12 14.25 0.03 -6.74
CA LEU A 12 14.98 1.30 -6.82
C LEU A 12 14.60 2.11 -8.07
N ASN A 13 13.99 1.46 -9.05
CA ASN A 13 13.69 2.07 -10.33
C ASN A 13 12.17 2.14 -10.54
N PRO A 14 11.60 3.35 -10.76
CA PRO A 14 10.17 3.51 -10.96
C PRO A 14 9.59 2.66 -12.11
N LYS A 15 10.36 2.41 -13.17
CA LYS A 15 9.92 1.60 -14.31
C LYS A 15 9.57 0.16 -13.93
N ASP A 16 10.08 -0.34 -12.80
CA ASP A 16 9.85 -1.72 -12.36
C ASP A 16 8.58 -1.86 -11.51
N TYR A 17 7.89 -0.76 -11.18
CA TYR A 17 6.66 -0.80 -10.39
C TYR A 17 5.54 -1.62 -11.07
N TYR A 18 5.30 -1.40 -12.38
CA TYR A 18 4.27 -2.15 -13.09
C TYR A 18 4.58 -3.65 -13.17
N PRO A 19 5.78 -4.08 -13.58
CA PRO A 19 6.15 -5.50 -13.56
C PRO A 19 5.96 -6.14 -12.18
N LEU A 20 6.45 -5.49 -11.12
CA LEU A 20 6.34 -6.00 -9.75
C LEU A 20 4.90 -6.05 -9.26
N ALA A 21 4.12 -5.00 -9.51
CA ALA A 21 2.72 -4.94 -9.13
C ALA A 21 1.88 -5.98 -9.89
N THR A 22 2.20 -6.26 -11.14
CA THR A 22 1.54 -7.30 -11.96
C THR A 22 1.84 -8.70 -11.39
N ILE A 23 3.10 -8.97 -11.03
CA ILE A 23 3.46 -10.22 -10.36
C ILE A 23 2.71 -10.36 -9.04
N MET A 24 2.73 -9.33 -8.21
CA MET A 24 2.01 -9.31 -6.93
C MET A 24 0.51 -9.55 -7.13
N GLY A 25 -0.09 -8.95 -8.16
CA GLY A 25 -1.52 -9.11 -8.49
C GLY A 25 -1.92 -10.57 -8.71
N GLY A 26 -1.00 -11.40 -9.23
CA GLY A 26 -1.22 -12.83 -9.41
C GLY A 26 -1.29 -13.64 -8.10
N PHE A 27 -0.97 -13.05 -6.96
CA PHE A 27 -0.97 -13.71 -5.65
C PHE A 27 -1.99 -13.10 -4.67
N GLN A 28 -3.06 -12.49 -5.17
CA GLN A 28 -4.12 -11.88 -4.35
C GLN A 28 -5.23 -12.86 -3.94
N ASP A 29 -5.20 -14.10 -4.42
CA ASP A 29 -6.23 -15.11 -4.24
C ASP A 29 -6.26 -15.79 -2.85
N ASN A 30 -5.27 -15.53 -2.00
CA ASN A 30 -5.16 -16.13 -0.67
C ASN A 30 -6.24 -15.68 0.33
N TYR A 31 -7.38 -15.20 -0.18
CA TYR A 31 -8.60 -14.96 0.57
C TYR A 31 -9.44 -16.22 0.68
N SER A 32 -8.81 -17.39 0.83
CA SER A 32 -9.59 -18.60 1.01
C SER A 32 -10.31 -18.55 2.35
N LYS A 33 -11.64 -18.68 2.29
CA LYS A 33 -12.54 -18.89 3.41
C LYS A 33 -12.30 -20.26 4.11
N ALA A 34 -11.10 -20.80 4.04
CA ALA A 34 -10.79 -22.08 4.66
C ALA A 34 -10.70 -21.88 6.16
N GLU A 35 -11.82 -22.22 6.81
CA GLU A 35 -11.89 -22.67 8.19
C GLU A 35 -11.00 -21.92 9.20
N ASN A 36 -11.53 -20.85 9.81
CA ASN A 36 -11.02 -20.17 11.00
C ASN A 36 -9.59 -19.59 10.93
N ARG A 37 -8.96 -19.54 9.78
CA ARG A 37 -7.74 -18.78 9.57
C ARG A 37 -8.09 -17.48 8.85
N GLN A 38 -8.04 -16.38 9.56
CA GLN A 38 -8.06 -15.05 8.95
C GLN A 38 -6.91 -14.97 7.95
N GLY A 39 -7.23 -15.16 6.67
CA GLY A 39 -6.23 -15.02 5.61
C GLY A 39 -5.65 -13.61 5.65
N ILE A 40 -4.34 -13.49 5.59
CA ILE A 40 -3.67 -12.18 5.55
C ILE A 40 -3.97 -11.56 4.21
N ARG A 41 -4.74 -10.48 4.23
CA ARG A 41 -5.03 -9.69 3.02
C ARG A 41 -3.74 -9.18 2.43
N GLY A 42 -3.56 -9.37 1.13
CA GLY A 42 -2.37 -8.90 0.45
C GLY A 42 -1.09 -9.51 1.01
N LYS A 43 -1.00 -10.83 1.08
CA LYS A 43 0.19 -11.57 1.55
C LYS A 43 1.45 -11.19 0.80
N MET A 44 1.32 -10.94 -0.52
CA MET A 44 2.36 -10.31 -1.33
C MET A 44 2.03 -8.84 -1.52
N GLN A 45 2.96 -7.98 -1.17
CA GLN A 45 2.81 -6.52 -1.19
C GLN A 45 3.82 -5.89 -2.16
N LEU A 46 3.41 -4.80 -2.80
CA LEU A 46 4.36 -3.82 -3.34
C LEU A 46 4.67 -2.83 -2.22
N GLY A 47 5.92 -2.77 -1.81
CA GLY A 47 6.36 -1.92 -0.72
C GLY A 47 6.24 -0.43 -1.02
N SER A 48 6.42 0.39 0.00
CA SER A 48 6.43 1.84 -0.16
C SER A 48 7.51 2.30 -1.14
N ALA A 49 7.32 3.47 -1.73
CA ALA A 49 8.34 4.11 -2.54
C ALA A 49 9.65 4.24 -1.76
N TRP A 50 10.76 3.75 -2.32
CA TRP A 50 12.00 3.52 -1.62
C TRP A 50 13.19 4.10 -2.38
N TRP A 51 14.23 4.55 -1.67
CA TRP A 51 15.42 5.16 -2.24
C TRP A 51 15.10 6.30 -3.23
N PHE A 52 15.43 6.12 -4.51
CA PHE A 52 15.23 7.13 -5.55
C PHE A 52 13.74 7.43 -5.82
N CYS A 53 12.86 6.57 -5.37
CA CYS A 53 11.41 6.74 -5.48
C CYS A 53 10.78 7.37 -4.22
N ASP A 54 11.56 7.55 -3.15
CA ASP A 54 11.08 8.02 -1.84
C ASP A 54 10.92 9.55 -1.82
N HIS A 55 9.99 10.04 -2.62
CA HIS A 55 9.57 11.42 -2.73
C HIS A 55 8.10 11.49 -3.13
N ARG A 56 7.49 12.67 -3.09
CA ARG A 56 6.05 12.84 -3.36
C ARG A 56 5.61 12.14 -4.65
N ASP A 57 6.26 12.43 -5.76
CA ASP A 57 5.84 11.94 -7.07
C ASP A 57 6.00 10.42 -7.17
N GLY A 58 7.10 9.87 -6.62
CA GLY A 58 7.32 8.43 -6.55
C GLY A 58 6.32 7.71 -5.67
N MET A 59 5.93 8.31 -4.53
CA MET A 59 4.88 7.78 -3.66
C MET A 59 3.52 7.79 -4.36
N GLU A 60 3.16 8.89 -5.03
CA GLU A 60 1.91 8.99 -5.79
C GLU A 60 1.87 7.98 -6.94
N GLU A 61 2.97 7.83 -7.67
CA GLU A 61 3.09 6.86 -8.77
C GLU A 61 2.93 5.42 -8.26
N GLN A 62 3.66 5.05 -7.21
CA GLN A 62 3.56 3.72 -6.59
C GLN A 62 2.12 3.41 -6.16
N MET A 63 1.45 4.34 -5.46
CA MET A 63 0.08 4.14 -5.00
C MET A 63 -0.93 4.10 -6.16
N ARG A 64 -0.71 4.88 -7.23
CA ARG A 64 -1.55 4.85 -8.44
C ARG A 64 -1.43 3.53 -9.17
N ILE A 65 -0.21 3.01 -9.32
CA ILE A 65 0.03 1.70 -9.93
C ILE A 65 -0.62 0.60 -9.09
N LEU A 66 -0.47 0.67 -7.77
CA LEU A 66 -1.08 -0.29 -6.85
C LEU A 66 -2.62 -0.24 -6.91
N ALA A 67 -3.21 0.94 -7.11
CA ALA A 67 -4.64 1.08 -7.31
C ALA A 67 -5.12 0.48 -8.65
N ASN A 68 -4.30 0.55 -9.70
CA ASN A 68 -4.65 0.08 -11.03
C ASN A 68 -4.52 -1.43 -11.21
N VAL A 69 -3.49 -2.05 -10.65
CA VAL A 69 -3.17 -3.47 -10.91
C VAL A 69 -3.15 -4.34 -9.66
N GLY A 70 -3.41 -3.76 -8.50
CA GLY A 70 -3.47 -4.45 -7.22
C GLY A 70 -4.69 -4.04 -6.40
N VAL A 71 -4.55 -4.04 -5.09
CA VAL A 71 -5.61 -3.68 -4.14
C VAL A 71 -5.08 -2.63 -3.16
N LEU A 72 -5.14 -1.36 -3.53
CA LEU A 72 -4.63 -0.26 -2.70
C LEU A 72 -5.12 -0.29 -1.24
N PRO A 73 -6.40 -0.57 -0.92
CA PRO A 73 -6.88 -0.60 0.46
C PRO A 73 -6.17 -1.58 1.41
N VAL A 74 -5.46 -2.59 0.89
CA VAL A 74 -4.70 -3.55 1.71
C VAL A 74 -3.20 -3.23 1.80
N PHE A 75 -2.79 -2.13 1.21
CA PHE A 75 -1.41 -1.67 1.26
C PHE A 75 -0.93 -1.46 2.71
N VAL A 76 0.24 -1.99 3.04
CA VAL A 76 0.80 -1.90 4.42
C VAL A 76 1.30 -0.50 4.78
N GLY A 77 1.28 0.43 3.83
CA GLY A 77 1.66 1.81 4.07
C GLY A 77 3.16 2.05 4.00
N MET A 78 3.55 3.19 4.55
CA MET A 78 4.93 3.66 4.53
C MET A 78 5.74 3.08 5.68
N LEU A 79 7.00 2.82 5.41
CA LEU A 79 8.05 2.67 6.41
C LEU A 79 9.12 3.75 6.18
N THR A 80 9.81 4.16 7.24
CA THR A 80 10.77 5.27 7.15
C THR A 80 12.12 4.84 6.56
N ASP A 81 12.46 3.57 6.66
CA ASP A 81 13.78 3.04 6.31
C ASP A 81 14.93 3.87 6.93
N SER A 82 14.77 4.25 8.18
CA SER A 82 15.70 5.16 8.87
C SER A 82 16.01 4.69 10.28
N ARG A 83 17.25 4.93 10.68
CA ARG A 83 17.72 4.71 12.08
C ARG A 83 17.54 5.93 12.96
N SER A 84 17.06 7.04 12.43
CA SER A 84 16.89 8.29 13.15
C SER A 84 15.47 8.45 13.70
N PHE A 85 15.34 8.80 14.96
CA PHE A 85 14.05 9.19 15.57
C PHE A 85 13.45 10.43 14.90
N LEU A 86 14.26 11.29 14.29
CA LEU A 86 13.81 12.45 13.52
C LEU A 86 13.07 12.07 12.25
N SER A 87 13.04 10.79 11.87
CA SER A 87 12.32 10.30 10.70
C SER A 87 10.84 9.98 10.96
N TYR A 88 10.38 9.98 12.22
CA TYR A 88 8.96 9.74 12.52
C TYR A 88 8.00 10.71 11.80
N PRO A 89 8.30 12.01 11.63
CA PRO A 89 7.46 12.93 10.85
C PRO A 89 7.23 12.51 9.40
N ARG A 90 8.04 11.59 8.84
CA ARG A 90 7.84 11.06 7.49
C ARG A 90 6.54 10.28 7.33
N HIS A 91 6.03 9.68 8.42
CA HIS A 91 4.70 9.07 8.42
C HIS A 91 3.59 10.11 8.23
N GLU A 92 3.74 11.30 8.80
CA GLU A 92 2.81 12.41 8.56
C GLU A 92 2.92 12.92 7.12
N TYR A 93 4.14 13.07 6.61
CA TYR A 93 4.40 13.43 5.23
C TYR A 93 3.71 12.48 4.25
N PHE A 94 3.87 11.18 4.44
CA PHE A 94 3.19 10.16 3.65
C PHE A 94 1.66 10.28 3.72
N ARG A 95 1.09 10.44 4.93
CA ARG A 95 -0.37 10.56 5.09
C ARG A 95 -0.92 11.79 4.36
N ARG A 96 -0.20 12.90 4.36
CA ARG A 96 -0.59 14.10 3.62
C ARG A 96 -0.62 13.85 2.11
N ILE A 97 0.41 13.20 1.57
CA ILE A 97 0.47 12.83 0.15
C ILE A 97 -0.68 11.88 -0.19
N PHE A 98 -0.85 10.84 0.58
CA PHE A 98 -1.89 9.83 0.37
C PHE A 98 -3.31 10.42 0.42
N CYS A 99 -3.64 11.18 1.46
CA CYS A 99 -4.96 11.79 1.59
C CYS A 99 -5.22 12.82 0.47
N ASN A 100 -4.20 13.58 0.08
CA ASN A 100 -4.31 14.51 -1.04
C ASN A 100 -4.52 13.77 -2.38
N LEU A 101 -3.83 12.66 -2.59
CA LEU A 101 -4.01 11.84 -3.80
C LEU A 101 -5.44 11.31 -3.91
N ILE A 102 -5.96 10.70 -2.85
CA ILE A 102 -7.34 10.20 -2.82
C ILE A 102 -8.34 11.34 -2.95
N GLY A 103 -8.11 12.47 -2.27
CA GLY A 103 -8.97 13.64 -2.38
C GLY A 103 -9.09 14.13 -3.82
N ARG A 104 -7.98 14.22 -4.54
CA ARG A 104 -8.00 14.58 -5.98
C ARG A 104 -8.78 13.58 -6.83
N TRP A 105 -8.65 12.28 -6.57
CA TRP A 105 -9.42 11.27 -7.29
C TRP A 105 -10.93 11.43 -7.08
N VAL A 106 -11.35 11.79 -5.85
CA VAL A 106 -12.76 12.09 -5.56
C VAL A 106 -13.22 13.36 -6.26
N GLU A 107 -12.43 14.45 -6.17
CA GLU A 107 -12.73 15.71 -6.82
C GLU A 107 -12.84 15.61 -8.34
N ASN A 108 -11.98 14.77 -8.93
CA ASN A 108 -12.00 14.49 -10.38
C ASN A 108 -13.08 13.48 -10.79
N GLY A 109 -13.83 12.90 -9.87
CA GLY A 109 -14.82 11.86 -10.15
C GLY A 109 -14.24 10.49 -10.48
N GLU A 110 -12.95 10.28 -10.20
CA GLU A 110 -12.24 9.01 -10.44
C GLU A 110 -12.53 7.98 -9.34
N TYR A 111 -12.99 8.44 -8.16
CA TYR A 111 -13.32 7.60 -7.01
C TYR A 111 -14.59 8.08 -6.32
N PRO A 112 -15.44 7.17 -5.79
CA PRO A 112 -16.66 7.55 -5.08
C PRO A 112 -16.41 8.43 -3.86
N SER A 113 -17.28 9.39 -3.60
CA SER A 113 -17.21 10.33 -2.48
C SER A 113 -17.76 9.79 -1.14
N ASP A 114 -17.76 8.47 -0.95
CA ASP A 114 -18.16 7.83 0.30
C ASP A 114 -17.14 8.12 1.41
N ARG A 115 -17.46 9.08 2.26
CA ARG A 115 -16.57 9.58 3.31
C ARG A 115 -16.15 8.49 4.29
N ASP A 116 -17.07 7.60 4.67
CA ASP A 116 -16.77 6.58 5.67
C ASP A 116 -15.81 5.54 5.12
N LYS A 117 -15.98 5.15 3.86
CA LYS A 117 -15.06 4.27 3.15
C LYS A 117 -13.68 4.91 2.94
N LEU A 118 -13.63 6.17 2.60
CA LEU A 118 -12.37 6.90 2.45
C LEU A 118 -11.59 6.98 3.77
N LEU A 119 -12.29 7.26 4.88
CA LEU A 119 -11.68 7.26 6.21
C LEU A 119 -11.24 5.86 6.65
N GLU A 120 -12.00 4.82 6.32
CA GLU A 120 -11.61 3.44 6.57
C GLU A 120 -10.31 3.09 5.84
N ILE A 121 -10.22 3.40 4.55
CA ILE A 121 -9.01 3.17 3.73
C ILE A 121 -7.82 3.95 4.32
N ALA A 122 -8.01 5.21 4.67
CA ALA A 122 -6.96 6.03 5.25
C ALA A 122 -6.44 5.46 6.57
N ARG A 123 -7.31 4.98 7.45
CA ARG A 123 -6.93 4.31 8.71
C ARG A 123 -6.21 2.98 8.46
N ASN A 124 -6.70 2.21 7.50
CA ASN A 124 -6.12 0.91 7.17
C ASN A 124 -4.69 1.07 6.67
N ILE A 125 -4.46 1.89 5.67
CA ILE A 125 -3.14 2.13 5.09
C ILE A 125 -2.19 2.83 6.08
N SER A 126 -2.72 3.72 6.92
CA SER A 126 -1.89 4.45 7.89
C SER A 126 -1.47 3.63 9.11
N PHE A 127 -2.18 2.53 9.43
CA PHE A 127 -1.91 1.79 10.66
C PHE A 127 -2.38 0.33 10.64
N LYS A 128 -3.67 0.06 10.36
CA LYS A 128 -4.26 -1.25 10.62
C LYS A 128 -3.64 -2.36 9.76
N ASN A 129 -3.42 -2.08 8.48
CA ASN A 129 -2.86 -3.08 7.56
C ASN A 129 -1.47 -3.53 8.01
N ALA A 130 -0.60 -2.60 8.41
CA ALA A 130 0.72 -2.95 8.92
C ALA A 130 0.62 -3.76 10.23
N LYS A 131 -0.27 -3.35 11.14
CA LYS A 131 -0.52 -4.09 12.39
C LYS A 131 -0.98 -5.52 12.13
N GLU A 132 -1.92 -5.74 11.20
CA GLU A 132 -2.41 -7.07 10.84
C GLU A 132 -1.36 -7.89 10.08
N TYR A 133 -0.60 -7.24 9.23
CA TYR A 133 0.40 -7.91 8.39
C TYR A 133 1.60 -8.38 9.20
N PHE A 134 2.10 -7.58 10.14
CA PHE A 134 3.28 -7.92 10.93
C PHE A 134 2.95 -8.55 12.30
N GLY A 135 1.73 -8.40 12.78
CA GLY A 135 1.22 -9.05 13.97
C GLY A 135 1.13 -8.91 15.14
#